data_a10b66d1d52e0d5a86d312faf81aded0
#
_entry.id   a10b66d1d52e0d5a86d312faf81aded0
#
_cell.length_a   1.000
_cell.length_b   1.000
_cell.length_c   1.000
_cell.angle_alpha   90.00
_cell.angle_beta   90.00
_cell.angle_gamma   90.00
#
_symmetry.space_group_name_H-M   'P 1'
#
loop_
_entity.id
_entity.type
_entity.pdbx_description
1 polymer ?
#
loop_
_entity_poly.entity_id
_entity_poly.type
_entity_poly.pdbx_seq_one_letter_code
_entity_poly.pdbx_strand_id
1 'polypeptide(L)'
;ESLTRDHMHVYGYKRETTPFQTEANIDPHYTFFNHVYSCYTQTVQVLTCALTEKNQYNGMNLSDAYSIIDLAREAGFKTTWISNQSRFGIWDTPIGAIGSECDDQYWLNQYVGTDVITKDYDTALIPYLRKVDPANRRQLIVIHLMGSHISYWDRYPGEFYHWPVDTSKERETAEVMNDEYDNSVLFNDYVMESIMNEATNYLHADAVMYFSDHGEEVTARPGHNADQFNFTMVHIPFWIYMSEDYHRINPKTAAMIEARRNVPFSNDMLYDTLMGIMGLTAVHYDSACNLFSPDFDKDVTTLMTMYGNVMIRNDREQVGENKEEIDRLWNRKRME
;
A
#
# COMPACT_ATOMS: atom_id res chain seq x y z
N GLU A 1 4.61 0.93 -4.13
CA GLU A 1 5.56 2.04 -4.06
C GLU A 1 5.11 3.20 -4.94
N SER A 2 5.04 4.42 -4.37
CA SER A 2 4.76 5.68 -5.06
C SER A 2 3.46 5.71 -5.90
N LEU A 3 2.42 4.98 -5.48
CA LEU A 3 1.14 4.94 -6.18
C LEU A 3 0.14 5.89 -5.53
N THR A 4 -0.24 6.94 -6.26
CA THR A 4 -1.37 7.77 -5.85
C THR A 4 -2.68 7.21 -6.40
N ARG A 5 -3.71 7.11 -5.55
CA ARG A 5 -5.07 6.74 -6.00
C ARG A 5 -5.65 7.73 -7.00
N ASP A 6 -5.14 8.97 -7.02
CA ASP A 6 -5.62 10.05 -7.88
C ASP A 6 -5.33 9.81 -9.38
N HIS A 7 -4.47 8.82 -9.70
CA HIS A 7 -4.20 8.32 -11.05
C HIS A 7 -4.75 6.90 -11.30
N MET A 8 -5.65 6.39 -10.44
CA MET A 8 -6.22 5.05 -10.57
C MET A 8 -7.71 5.11 -10.94
N HIS A 9 -8.09 4.46 -12.05
CA HIS A 9 -9.47 4.47 -12.55
C HIS A 9 -10.48 3.94 -11.54
N VAL A 10 -10.11 2.93 -10.77
CA VAL A 10 -10.96 2.35 -9.71
C VAL A 10 -11.39 3.38 -8.65
N TYR A 11 -10.64 4.47 -8.49
CA TYR A 11 -10.95 5.60 -7.59
C TYR A 11 -11.52 6.82 -8.33
N GLY A 12 -11.87 6.68 -9.63
CA GLY A 12 -12.53 7.73 -10.42
C GLY A 12 -11.58 8.55 -11.29
N TYR A 13 -10.33 8.15 -11.49
CA TYR A 13 -9.46 8.78 -12.46
C TYR A 13 -9.98 8.56 -13.88
N LYS A 14 -9.83 9.57 -14.75
CA LYS A 14 -10.43 9.59 -16.10
C LYS A 14 -9.86 8.58 -17.11
N ARG A 15 -8.59 8.15 -16.92
CA ARG A 15 -7.93 7.16 -17.78
C ARG A 15 -8.09 5.77 -17.19
N GLU A 16 -8.26 4.76 -18.02
CA GLU A 16 -8.43 3.36 -17.61
C GLU A 16 -7.10 2.73 -17.21
N THR A 17 -6.50 3.25 -16.14
CA THR A 17 -5.18 2.84 -15.63
C THR A 17 -5.22 1.57 -14.79
N THR A 18 -6.39 1.14 -14.32
CA THR A 18 -6.54 0.01 -13.40
C THR A 18 -7.69 -0.92 -13.78
N PRO A 19 -7.64 -1.57 -14.99
CA PRO A 19 -8.73 -2.43 -15.45
C PRO A 19 -9.01 -3.61 -14.52
N PHE A 20 -7.97 -4.34 -14.06
CA PHE A 20 -8.14 -5.45 -13.11
C PHE A 20 -8.78 -4.98 -11.79
N GLN A 21 -8.26 -3.93 -11.17
CA GLN A 21 -8.78 -3.44 -9.90
C GLN A 21 -10.19 -2.87 -10.03
N THR A 22 -10.55 -2.31 -11.20
CA THR A 22 -11.90 -1.85 -11.49
C THR A 22 -12.89 -3.01 -11.55
N GLU A 23 -12.50 -4.14 -12.18
CA GLU A 23 -13.30 -5.37 -12.15
C GLU A 23 -13.36 -5.98 -10.75
N ALA A 24 -12.23 -6.00 -10.03
CA ALA A 24 -12.16 -6.51 -8.66
C ALA A 24 -13.06 -5.72 -7.69
N ASN A 25 -13.25 -4.41 -7.89
CA ASN A 25 -14.09 -3.59 -7.01
C ASN A 25 -15.59 -3.95 -7.05
N ILE A 26 -16.04 -4.68 -8.06
CA ILE A 26 -17.43 -5.20 -8.13
C ILE A 26 -17.54 -6.64 -7.63
N ASP A 27 -16.43 -7.34 -7.39
CA ASP A 27 -16.39 -8.67 -6.81
C ASP A 27 -16.57 -8.57 -5.28
N PRO A 28 -17.54 -9.30 -4.67
CA PRO A 28 -17.80 -9.23 -3.23
C PRO A 28 -16.65 -9.71 -2.34
N HIS A 29 -15.64 -10.40 -2.88
CA HIS A 29 -14.46 -10.79 -2.13
C HIS A 29 -13.48 -9.63 -1.90
N TYR A 30 -13.65 -8.51 -2.62
CA TYR A 30 -12.77 -7.35 -2.48
C TYR A 30 -13.48 -6.19 -1.80
N THR A 31 -12.77 -5.51 -0.95
CA THR A 31 -13.18 -4.23 -0.36
C THR A 31 -12.13 -3.17 -0.65
N PHE A 32 -12.48 -2.18 -1.47
CA PHE A 32 -11.67 -1.00 -1.76
C PHE A 32 -12.03 0.12 -0.79
N PHE A 33 -11.03 0.79 -0.21
CA PHE A 33 -11.21 1.83 0.80
C PHE A 33 -10.96 3.22 0.19
N ASN A 34 -11.92 4.12 0.36
CA ASN A 34 -11.96 5.41 -0.34
C ASN A 34 -11.13 6.53 0.32
N HIS A 35 -10.73 6.36 1.59
CA HIS A 35 -10.14 7.43 2.40
C HIS A 35 -8.89 6.99 3.14
N VAL A 36 -7.94 6.41 2.41
CA VAL A 36 -6.68 5.96 3.01
C VAL A 36 -5.55 6.91 2.67
N TYR A 37 -4.77 7.21 3.68
CA TYR A 37 -3.67 8.15 3.64
C TYR A 37 -2.37 7.48 4.08
N SER A 38 -1.27 7.96 3.55
CA SER A 38 0.05 7.65 4.09
C SER A 38 0.38 8.56 5.26
N CYS A 39 1.07 8.02 6.25
CA CYS A 39 1.54 8.80 7.40
C CYS A 39 2.72 9.73 7.08
N TYR A 40 3.38 9.54 5.95
CA TYR A 40 4.46 10.37 5.43
C TYR A 40 4.57 10.22 3.91
N THR A 41 5.50 10.94 3.28
CA THR A 41 5.68 10.96 1.82
C THR A 41 6.86 10.10 1.33
N GLN A 42 7.50 9.30 2.18
CA GLN A 42 8.70 8.53 1.85
C GLN A 42 8.66 7.14 2.46
N THR A 43 9.13 6.15 1.71
CA THR A 43 9.07 4.71 2.01
C THR A 43 9.57 4.33 3.39
N VAL A 44 10.78 4.75 3.77
CA VAL A 44 11.38 4.35 5.05
C VAL A 44 10.54 4.82 6.23
N GLN A 45 10.11 6.08 6.21
CA GLN A 45 9.29 6.66 7.27
C GLN A 45 7.95 5.96 7.38
N VAL A 46 7.35 5.63 6.25
CA VAL A 46 6.04 4.97 6.20
C VAL A 46 6.14 3.52 6.62
N LEU A 47 6.99 2.72 5.97
CA LEU A 47 7.02 1.28 6.21
C LEU A 47 7.56 0.92 7.60
N THR A 48 8.41 1.76 8.20
CA THR A 48 8.81 1.58 9.60
C THR A 48 7.66 1.79 10.58
N CYS A 49 6.64 2.58 10.23
CA CYS A 49 5.40 2.67 11.02
C CYS A 49 4.39 1.58 10.63
N ALA A 50 4.17 1.37 9.33
CA ALA A 50 3.16 0.43 8.84
C ALA A 50 3.43 -1.03 9.25
N LEU A 51 4.71 -1.42 9.39
CA LEU A 51 5.14 -2.79 9.66
C LEU A 51 5.64 -3.03 11.09
N THR A 52 5.55 -2.04 11.97
CA THR A 52 5.95 -2.18 13.37
C THR A 52 4.88 -1.62 14.32
N GLU A 53 5.08 -1.85 15.61
CA GLU A 53 4.22 -1.30 16.68
C GLU A 53 4.23 0.23 16.74
N LYS A 54 5.23 0.89 16.11
CA LYS A 54 5.34 2.34 16.09
C LYS A 54 4.30 2.97 15.16
N ASN A 55 3.58 3.97 15.67
CA ASN A 55 2.68 4.81 14.87
C ASN A 55 2.74 6.29 15.32
N GLN A 56 1.97 7.14 14.66
CA GLN A 56 1.94 8.59 14.95
C GLN A 56 1.31 8.92 16.31
N TYR A 57 0.65 7.99 16.98
CA TYR A 57 -0.19 8.22 18.16
C TYR A 57 0.44 7.71 19.46
N ASN A 58 1.38 6.76 19.40
CA ASN A 58 1.87 6.07 20.60
C ASN A 58 3.23 6.58 21.12
N GLY A 59 3.91 7.47 20.40
CA GLY A 59 5.20 8.03 20.79
C GLY A 59 6.35 7.02 20.91
N MET A 60 6.19 5.80 20.40
CA MET A 60 7.17 4.72 20.49
C MET A 60 8.39 5.01 19.60
N ASN A 61 9.60 4.71 20.07
CA ASN A 61 10.80 4.72 19.24
C ASN A 61 10.87 3.45 18.40
N LEU A 62 11.40 3.54 17.19
CA LEU A 62 11.55 2.37 16.31
C LEU A 62 12.44 1.28 16.94
N SER A 63 13.45 1.67 17.72
CA SER A 63 14.34 0.72 18.43
C SER A 63 13.64 -0.13 19.50
N ASP A 64 12.46 0.29 19.94
CA ASP A 64 11.70 -0.35 21.01
C ASP A 64 10.47 -1.11 20.46
N ALA A 65 10.23 -1.03 19.15
CA ALA A 65 9.08 -1.59 18.46
C ALA A 65 9.40 -2.94 17.83
N TYR A 66 8.57 -3.94 18.05
CA TYR A 66 8.60 -5.19 17.30
C TYR A 66 7.93 -5.02 15.93
N SER A 67 8.40 -5.78 14.95
CA SER A 67 7.76 -5.82 13.64
C SER A 67 6.59 -6.81 13.60
N ILE A 68 5.71 -6.65 12.62
CA ILE A 68 4.66 -7.64 12.32
C ILE A 68 5.26 -9.00 11.95
N ILE A 69 6.49 -9.02 11.39
CA ILE A 69 7.20 -10.24 11.04
C ILE A 69 7.60 -11.01 12.31
N ASP A 70 8.22 -10.33 13.28
CA ASP A 70 8.59 -10.94 14.56
C ASP A 70 7.39 -11.56 15.26
N LEU A 71 6.28 -10.80 15.35
CA LEU A 71 5.10 -11.29 16.05
C LEU A 71 4.40 -12.42 15.30
N ALA A 72 4.36 -12.38 13.97
CA ALA A 72 3.84 -13.48 13.18
C ALA A 72 4.66 -14.77 13.40
N ARG A 73 6.00 -14.67 13.44
CA ARG A 73 6.88 -15.82 13.72
C ARG A 73 6.67 -16.38 15.12
N GLU A 74 6.63 -15.53 16.13
CA GLU A 74 6.33 -15.95 17.53
C GLU A 74 4.95 -16.62 17.63
N ALA A 75 3.98 -16.19 16.82
CA ALA A 75 2.67 -16.82 16.72
C ALA A 75 2.68 -18.10 15.87
N GLY A 76 3.83 -18.53 15.34
CA GLY A 76 4.00 -19.76 14.57
C GLY A 76 3.63 -19.65 13.09
N PHE A 77 3.60 -18.45 12.53
CA PHE A 77 3.52 -18.26 11.09
C PHE A 77 4.88 -18.49 10.43
N LYS A 78 4.88 -19.15 9.29
CA LYS A 78 6.01 -19.13 8.36
C LYS A 78 6.00 -17.80 7.63
N THR A 79 7.12 -17.08 7.62
CA THR A 79 7.20 -15.74 7.04
C THR A 79 8.09 -15.73 5.81
N THR A 80 7.64 -15.03 4.76
CA THR A 80 8.37 -14.91 3.49
C THR A 80 8.36 -13.45 3.02
N TRP A 81 9.54 -12.95 2.63
CA TRP A 81 9.73 -11.62 2.03
C TRP A 81 10.19 -11.77 0.59
N ILE A 82 9.46 -11.16 -0.35
CA ILE A 82 9.78 -11.18 -1.79
C ILE A 82 9.83 -9.72 -2.25
N SER A 83 11.00 -9.23 -2.69
CA SER A 83 11.21 -7.80 -2.96
C SER A 83 11.93 -7.53 -4.27
N ASN A 84 11.41 -6.56 -5.03
CA ASN A 84 12.11 -5.93 -6.14
C ASN A 84 12.81 -4.61 -5.73
N GLN A 85 12.65 -4.19 -4.48
CA GLN A 85 13.39 -3.08 -3.90
C GLN A 85 14.79 -3.52 -3.44
N SER A 86 15.70 -2.57 -3.25
CA SER A 86 17.04 -2.87 -2.75
C SER A 86 17.01 -3.36 -1.31
N ARG A 87 17.86 -4.36 -1.01
CA ARG A 87 18.03 -4.82 0.36
C ARG A 87 18.88 -3.86 1.20
N PHE A 88 19.89 -3.26 0.58
CA PHE A 88 20.86 -2.37 1.22
C PHE A 88 20.97 -1.08 0.43
N GLY A 89 21.01 0.04 1.12
CA GLY A 89 21.15 1.35 0.54
C GLY A 89 20.91 2.43 1.58
N ILE A 90 21.21 3.68 1.25
CA ILE A 90 20.98 4.80 2.16
C ILE A 90 19.50 4.93 2.52
N TRP A 91 18.63 4.59 1.56
CA TRP A 91 17.18 4.75 1.64
C TRP A 91 16.44 3.43 1.94
N ASP A 92 17.12 2.26 1.91
CA ASP A 92 16.45 0.95 1.95
C ASP A 92 16.78 0.14 3.20
N THR A 93 17.92 0.41 3.83
CA THR A 93 18.46 -0.44 4.92
C THR A 93 17.46 -0.69 6.06
N PRO A 94 16.66 0.27 6.55
CA PRO A 94 15.69 -0.01 7.61
C PRO A 94 14.62 -1.03 7.18
N ILE A 95 14.15 -0.95 5.95
CA ILE A 95 13.14 -1.89 5.41
C ILE A 95 13.79 -3.24 5.10
N GLY A 96 15.03 -3.22 4.59
CA GLY A 96 15.84 -4.42 4.43
C GLY A 96 16.08 -5.16 5.75
N ALA A 97 16.20 -4.45 6.87
CA ALA A 97 16.31 -5.05 8.19
C ALA A 97 15.01 -5.78 8.58
N ILE A 98 13.84 -5.12 8.45
CA ILE A 98 12.52 -5.73 8.73
C ILE A 98 12.33 -6.98 7.84
N GLY A 99 12.56 -6.86 6.52
CA GLY A 99 12.42 -8.02 5.62
C GLY A 99 13.40 -9.16 5.93
N SER A 100 14.55 -8.85 6.55
CA SER A 100 15.54 -9.86 6.96
C SER A 100 15.13 -10.66 8.20
N GLU A 101 14.08 -10.28 8.90
CA GLU A 101 13.48 -11.04 10.00
C GLU A 101 12.67 -12.24 9.50
N CYS A 102 12.27 -12.25 8.22
CA CYS A 102 11.54 -13.37 7.62
C CYS A 102 12.37 -14.66 7.55
N ASP A 103 11.68 -15.80 7.68
CA ASP A 103 12.30 -17.13 7.54
C ASP A 103 12.86 -17.35 6.14
N ASP A 104 12.11 -16.95 5.10
CA ASP A 104 12.54 -17.03 3.71
C ASP A 104 12.56 -15.63 3.09
N GLN A 105 13.60 -15.35 2.29
CA GLN A 105 13.79 -14.03 1.70
C GLN A 105 14.26 -14.17 0.25
N TYR A 106 13.63 -13.41 -0.63
CA TYR A 106 13.97 -13.33 -2.05
C TYR A 106 14.11 -11.86 -2.44
N TRP A 107 15.34 -11.42 -2.69
CA TRP A 107 15.67 -10.06 -3.08
C TRP A 107 16.20 -10.06 -4.52
N LEU A 108 15.48 -9.41 -5.44
CA LEU A 108 15.93 -9.26 -6.82
C LEU A 108 17.09 -8.26 -6.91
N ASN A 109 17.06 -7.23 -6.06
CA ASN A 109 18.09 -6.21 -5.97
C ASN A 109 18.79 -6.29 -4.61
N GLN A 110 20.08 -6.69 -4.59
CA GLN A 110 20.87 -6.83 -3.36
C GLN A 110 21.50 -5.52 -2.91
N TYR A 111 22.00 -4.75 -3.85
CA TYR A 111 22.66 -3.47 -3.63
C TYR A 111 22.45 -2.61 -4.88
N VAL A 112 22.00 -1.42 -4.66
CA VAL A 112 21.97 -0.35 -5.67
C VAL A 112 22.83 0.78 -5.14
N GLY A 113 23.73 1.29 -5.97
CA GLY A 113 24.55 2.46 -5.61
C GLY A 113 23.69 3.72 -5.43
N THR A 114 24.17 4.85 -5.88
CA THR A 114 23.43 6.12 -5.81
C THR A 114 22.26 6.21 -6.80
N ASP A 115 22.24 5.33 -7.81
CA ASP A 115 21.21 5.30 -8.85
C ASP A 115 20.33 4.06 -8.69
N VAL A 116 19.03 4.26 -8.45
CA VAL A 116 18.03 3.18 -8.32
C VAL A 116 17.66 2.70 -9.72
N ILE A 117 18.55 1.92 -10.34
CA ILE A 117 18.27 1.24 -11.62
C ILE A 117 17.94 -0.21 -11.27
N THR A 118 16.65 -0.54 -11.20
CA THR A 118 16.22 -1.93 -11.17
C THR A 118 16.37 -2.52 -12.57
N LYS A 119 16.93 -3.71 -12.66
CA LYS A 119 17.08 -4.41 -13.95
C LYS A 119 15.83 -5.18 -14.35
N ASP A 120 14.99 -5.52 -13.37
CA ASP A 120 13.83 -6.39 -13.55
C ASP A 120 12.55 -5.63 -13.24
N TYR A 121 11.50 -5.88 -14.04
CA TYR A 121 10.14 -5.43 -13.75
C TYR A 121 9.52 -6.26 -12.62
N ASP A 122 8.50 -5.73 -11.97
CA ASP A 122 7.83 -6.41 -10.84
C ASP A 122 7.24 -7.78 -11.19
N THR A 123 6.99 -8.07 -12.46
CA THR A 123 6.62 -9.43 -12.92
C THR A 123 7.68 -10.48 -12.61
N ALA A 124 8.94 -10.09 -12.43
CA ALA A 124 10.01 -11.00 -12.03
C ALA A 124 9.84 -11.55 -10.60
N LEU A 125 8.96 -10.97 -9.78
CA LEU A 125 8.62 -11.48 -8.44
C LEU A 125 7.68 -12.70 -8.49
N ILE A 126 6.86 -12.83 -9.55
CA ILE A 126 5.81 -13.85 -9.64
C ILE A 126 6.35 -15.28 -9.47
N PRO A 127 7.46 -15.69 -10.12
CA PRO A 127 8.00 -17.05 -9.94
C PRO A 127 8.41 -17.37 -8.49
N TYR A 128 8.67 -16.37 -7.66
CA TYR A 128 9.07 -16.60 -6.27
C TYR A 128 7.88 -16.96 -5.38
N LEU A 129 6.65 -16.57 -5.73
CA LEU A 129 5.44 -17.03 -5.06
C LEU A 129 5.29 -18.55 -5.14
N ARG A 130 5.73 -19.17 -6.24
CA ARG A 130 5.71 -20.62 -6.42
C ARG A 130 6.80 -21.37 -5.66
N LYS A 131 7.71 -20.67 -4.98
CA LYS A 131 8.68 -21.26 -4.05
C LYS A 131 8.11 -21.38 -2.63
N VAL A 132 7.02 -20.70 -2.36
CA VAL A 132 6.30 -20.81 -1.08
C VAL A 132 5.50 -22.12 -1.08
N ASP A 133 5.57 -22.86 0.03
CA ASP A 133 4.84 -24.13 0.15
C ASP A 133 3.34 -23.87 0.40
N PRO A 134 2.45 -24.19 -0.55
CA PRO A 134 1.02 -23.97 -0.39
C PRO A 134 0.37 -24.90 0.66
N ALA A 135 1.05 -25.97 1.08
CA ALA A 135 0.55 -26.87 2.11
C ALA A 135 0.66 -26.27 3.53
N ASN A 136 1.54 -25.30 3.74
CA ASN A 136 1.61 -24.60 5.01
C ASN A 136 0.46 -23.58 5.09
N ARG A 137 -0.49 -23.85 5.97
CA ARG A 137 -1.73 -23.06 6.13
C ARG A 137 -1.58 -21.84 7.05
N ARG A 138 -0.40 -21.64 7.65
CA ARG A 138 -0.15 -20.53 8.56
C ARG A 138 1.07 -19.73 8.07
N GLN A 139 0.82 -18.80 7.15
CA GLN A 139 1.85 -18.05 6.46
C GLN A 139 1.54 -16.55 6.44
N LEU A 140 2.61 -15.74 6.53
CA LEU A 140 2.62 -14.33 6.20
C LEU A 140 3.61 -14.11 5.05
N ILE A 141 3.13 -13.64 3.92
CA ILE A 141 3.95 -13.37 2.74
C ILE A 141 3.89 -11.86 2.46
N VAL A 142 5.02 -11.20 2.45
CA VAL A 142 5.16 -9.79 2.08
C VAL A 142 5.78 -9.71 0.69
N ILE A 143 5.10 -9.00 -0.22
CA ILE A 143 5.58 -8.73 -1.57
C ILE A 143 5.84 -7.23 -1.67
N HIS A 144 7.09 -6.84 -1.85
CA HIS A 144 7.53 -5.45 -1.90
C HIS A 144 7.89 -5.05 -3.32
N LEU A 145 6.98 -4.32 -3.98
CA LEU A 145 7.08 -3.92 -5.38
C LEU A 145 7.95 -2.68 -5.55
N MET A 146 8.53 -2.51 -6.74
CA MET A 146 9.09 -1.24 -7.19
C MET A 146 7.97 -0.25 -7.57
N GLY A 147 6.85 -0.74 -8.05
CA GLY A 147 5.66 0.03 -8.36
C GLY A 147 5.90 1.15 -9.37
N SER A 148 5.37 2.35 -9.07
CA SER A 148 5.52 3.55 -9.90
C SER A 148 6.59 4.51 -9.37
N HIS A 149 7.66 3.98 -8.75
CA HIS A 149 8.77 4.77 -8.23
C HIS A 149 9.39 5.70 -9.30
N ILE A 150 10.01 6.78 -8.88
CA ILE A 150 10.67 7.78 -9.73
C ILE A 150 11.42 7.15 -10.91
N SER A 151 11.50 7.85 -12.04
CA SER A 151 11.87 7.33 -13.37
C SER A 151 10.79 6.40 -13.93
N TYR A 152 9.54 6.88 -13.97
CA TYR A 152 8.35 6.12 -14.34
C TYR A 152 8.52 5.33 -15.63
N TRP A 153 9.26 5.87 -16.64
CA TRP A 153 9.56 5.21 -17.91
C TRP A 153 10.34 3.88 -17.79
N ASP A 154 11.02 3.66 -16.66
CA ASP A 154 11.76 2.42 -16.36
C ASP A 154 10.91 1.39 -15.60
N ARG A 155 9.63 1.71 -15.31
CA ARG A 155 8.77 0.88 -14.48
C ARG A 155 7.90 -0.09 -15.25
N TYR A 156 7.80 0.02 -16.57
CA TYR A 156 6.96 -0.82 -17.42
C TYR A 156 7.67 -1.22 -18.71
N PRO A 157 7.40 -2.42 -19.26
CA PRO A 157 7.90 -2.84 -20.56
C PRO A 157 7.10 -2.20 -21.70
N GLY A 158 7.67 -2.25 -22.92
CA GLY A 158 7.13 -1.55 -24.08
C GLY A 158 5.69 -1.92 -24.50
N GLU A 159 5.21 -3.12 -24.16
CA GLU A 159 3.82 -3.53 -24.39
C GLU A 159 2.80 -2.76 -23.54
N PHE A 160 3.23 -2.11 -22.46
CA PHE A 160 2.41 -1.23 -21.61
C PHE A 160 2.54 0.24 -21.96
N TYR A 161 3.12 0.57 -23.11
CA TYR A 161 3.18 1.92 -23.67
C TYR A 161 1.82 2.31 -24.27
N HIS A 162 0.80 2.44 -23.42
CA HIS A 162 -0.59 2.68 -23.83
C HIS A 162 -0.84 4.15 -24.14
N TRP A 163 -0.39 5.06 -23.29
CA TRP A 163 -0.42 6.50 -23.58
C TRP A 163 0.90 6.90 -24.21
N PRO A 164 0.84 7.35 -25.51
CA PRO A 164 2.07 7.67 -26.26
C PRO A 164 2.77 8.89 -25.68
N VAL A 165 3.95 8.69 -25.15
CA VAL A 165 4.81 9.77 -24.67
C VAL A 165 5.36 10.57 -25.85
N ASP A 166 5.15 11.87 -25.85
CA ASP A 166 5.71 12.75 -26.90
C ASP A 166 7.23 12.95 -26.66
N THR A 167 8.03 12.10 -27.33
CA THR A 167 9.49 12.14 -27.22
C THR A 167 10.14 13.39 -27.82
N SER A 168 9.38 14.27 -28.47
CA SER A 168 9.87 15.58 -28.91
C SER A 168 9.88 16.62 -27.80
N LYS A 169 9.18 16.36 -26.69
CA LYS A 169 9.15 17.20 -25.50
C LYS A 169 10.22 16.77 -24.48
N GLU A 170 10.57 17.69 -23.62
CA GLU A 170 11.39 17.37 -22.45
C GLU A 170 10.61 16.46 -21.49
N ARG A 171 11.31 15.51 -20.86
CA ARG A 171 10.68 14.51 -19.96
C ARG A 171 10.04 15.13 -18.72
N GLU A 172 10.50 16.29 -18.30
CA GLU A 172 9.93 17.02 -17.16
C GLU A 172 8.66 17.83 -17.51
N THR A 173 8.15 17.76 -18.74
CA THR A 173 6.85 18.38 -19.02
C THR A 173 5.73 17.58 -18.34
N ALA A 174 4.76 18.30 -17.77
CA ALA A 174 3.63 17.67 -17.04
C ALA A 174 2.88 16.62 -17.88
N GLU A 175 2.75 16.84 -19.20
CA GLU A 175 2.13 15.89 -20.11
C GLU A 175 2.90 14.59 -20.22
N VAL A 176 4.22 14.66 -20.45
CA VAL A 176 5.10 13.48 -20.53
C VAL A 176 5.12 12.72 -19.21
N MET A 177 5.26 13.44 -18.10
CA MET A 177 5.28 12.82 -16.77
C MET A 177 3.99 12.08 -16.45
N ASN A 178 2.83 12.67 -16.78
CA ASN A 178 1.53 12.00 -16.61
C ASN A 178 1.38 10.75 -17.49
N ASP A 179 1.83 10.80 -18.76
CA ASP A 179 1.74 9.66 -19.67
C ASP A 179 2.65 8.51 -19.21
N GLU A 180 3.89 8.81 -18.81
CA GLU A 180 4.83 7.82 -18.28
C GLU A 180 4.32 7.22 -16.96
N TYR A 181 3.77 8.04 -16.08
CA TYR A 181 3.22 7.58 -14.81
C TYR A 181 1.99 6.69 -15.01
N ASP A 182 1.03 7.09 -15.84
CA ASP A 182 -0.18 6.33 -16.13
C ASP A 182 0.14 4.96 -16.76
N ASN A 183 1.15 4.90 -17.65
CA ASN A 183 1.66 3.62 -18.17
C ASN A 183 2.24 2.73 -17.06
N SER A 184 2.94 3.31 -16.08
CA SER A 184 3.48 2.57 -14.94
C SER A 184 2.37 2.06 -14.02
N VAL A 185 1.31 2.83 -13.80
CA VAL A 185 0.12 2.42 -13.03
C VAL A 185 -0.61 1.28 -13.74
N LEU A 186 -0.79 1.35 -15.06
CA LEU A 186 -1.39 0.27 -15.84
C LEU A 186 -0.59 -1.03 -15.74
N PHE A 187 0.73 -0.94 -15.79
CA PHE A 187 1.58 -2.12 -15.60
C PHE A 187 1.53 -2.66 -14.18
N ASN A 188 1.47 -1.80 -13.17
CA ASN A 188 1.30 -2.22 -11.77
C ASN A 188 -0.03 -2.97 -11.58
N ASP A 189 -1.10 -2.53 -12.22
CA ASP A 189 -2.41 -3.21 -12.19
C ASP A 189 -2.32 -4.64 -12.75
N TYR A 190 -1.61 -4.84 -13.88
CA TYR A 190 -1.32 -6.16 -14.45
C TYR A 190 -0.45 -7.03 -13.52
N VAL A 191 0.53 -6.43 -12.85
CA VAL A 191 1.34 -7.14 -11.85
C VAL A 191 0.45 -7.61 -10.70
N MET A 192 -0.47 -6.76 -10.23
CA MET A 192 -1.41 -7.13 -9.17
C MET A 192 -2.37 -8.24 -9.59
N GLU A 193 -2.89 -8.23 -10.82
CA GLU A 193 -3.67 -9.35 -11.36
C GLU A 193 -2.87 -10.66 -11.31
N SER A 194 -1.60 -10.61 -11.74
CA SER A 194 -0.71 -11.77 -11.74
C SER A 194 -0.43 -12.30 -10.33
N ILE A 195 -0.19 -11.41 -9.37
CA ILE A 195 -0.01 -11.76 -7.95
C ILE A 195 -1.29 -12.39 -7.40
N MET A 196 -2.46 -11.81 -7.67
CA MET A 196 -3.73 -12.33 -7.18
C MET A 196 -4.04 -13.71 -7.76
N ASN A 197 -3.71 -13.96 -9.03
CA ASN A 197 -3.83 -15.29 -9.63
C ASN A 197 -2.98 -16.34 -8.90
N GLU A 198 -1.75 -16.04 -8.51
CA GLU A 198 -0.93 -16.95 -7.72
C GLU A 198 -1.42 -17.07 -6.27
N ALA A 199 -1.82 -15.96 -5.66
CA ALA A 199 -2.31 -15.94 -4.29
C ALA A 199 -3.58 -16.79 -4.12
N THR A 200 -4.53 -16.69 -5.04
CA THR A 200 -5.81 -17.39 -4.95
C THR A 200 -5.73 -18.82 -5.45
N ASN A 201 -5.11 -19.07 -6.63
CA ASN A 201 -5.16 -20.37 -7.29
C ASN A 201 -4.05 -21.33 -6.84
N TYR A 202 -2.90 -20.81 -6.40
CA TYR A 202 -1.76 -21.64 -5.99
C TYR A 202 -1.58 -21.64 -4.46
N LEU A 203 -1.53 -20.47 -3.84
CA LEU A 203 -1.30 -20.35 -2.40
C LEU A 203 -2.57 -20.53 -1.57
N HIS A 204 -3.75 -20.41 -2.18
CA HIS A 204 -5.06 -20.45 -1.51
C HIS A 204 -5.11 -19.47 -0.34
N ALA A 205 -4.70 -18.22 -0.58
CA ALA A 205 -4.63 -17.19 0.43
C ALA A 205 -6.02 -16.89 1.02
N ASP A 206 -6.10 -16.86 2.33
CA ASP A 206 -7.33 -16.52 3.06
C ASP A 206 -7.64 -15.02 2.98
N ALA A 207 -6.60 -14.18 3.02
CA ALA A 207 -6.71 -12.74 2.84
C ALA A 207 -5.49 -12.17 2.11
N VAL A 208 -5.69 -11.15 1.30
CA VAL A 208 -4.62 -10.34 0.68
C VAL A 208 -4.91 -8.87 0.97
N MET A 209 -3.91 -8.16 1.47
CA MET A 209 -3.97 -6.72 1.69
C MET A 209 -3.01 -6.03 0.71
N TYR A 210 -3.52 -5.05 -0.01
CA TYR A 210 -2.72 -4.22 -0.91
C TYR A 210 -2.80 -2.75 -0.51
N PHE A 211 -1.66 -2.09 -0.50
CA PHE A 211 -1.56 -0.64 -0.30
C PHE A 211 -0.29 -0.09 -0.96
N SER A 212 -0.28 1.20 -1.26
CA SER A 212 0.96 1.92 -1.52
C SER A 212 1.52 2.48 -0.22
N ASP A 213 2.84 2.55 -0.14
CA ASP A 213 3.51 3.19 0.99
C ASP A 213 3.20 4.69 1.04
N HIS A 214 3.35 5.41 -0.07
CA HIS A 214 2.95 6.81 -0.22
C HIS A 214 2.38 7.07 -1.62
N GLY A 215 1.78 8.25 -1.80
CA GLY A 215 1.34 8.76 -3.09
C GLY A 215 2.45 9.54 -3.81
N GLU A 216 2.09 10.15 -4.93
CA GLU A 216 3.03 10.87 -5.78
C GLU A 216 2.37 12.11 -6.40
N GLU A 217 3.00 13.28 -6.26
CA GLU A 217 2.69 14.45 -7.07
C GLU A 217 3.43 14.32 -8.41
N VAL A 218 2.75 13.75 -9.39
CA VAL A 218 3.36 13.26 -10.64
C VAL A 218 4.11 14.33 -11.40
N THR A 219 3.67 15.58 -11.31
CA THR A 219 4.23 16.72 -12.07
C THR A 219 5.35 17.46 -11.33
N ALA A 220 5.70 17.02 -10.11
CA ALA A 220 6.83 17.57 -9.35
C ALA A 220 8.10 16.69 -9.45
N ARG A 221 9.25 17.22 -9.02
CA ARG A 221 10.52 16.48 -8.96
C ARG A 221 11.30 16.79 -7.67
N PRO A 222 11.51 15.84 -6.78
CA PRO A 222 10.82 14.55 -6.71
C PRO A 222 9.34 14.75 -6.33
N GLY A 223 8.46 13.86 -6.80
CA GLY A 223 7.01 13.96 -6.62
C GLY A 223 6.51 13.63 -5.21
N HIS A 224 7.40 13.28 -4.30
CA HIS A 224 7.12 12.98 -2.89
C HIS A 224 8.02 13.80 -1.93
N ASN A 225 8.38 15.03 -2.33
CA ASN A 225 9.19 15.92 -1.50
C ASN A 225 8.38 16.48 -0.32
N ALA A 226 8.73 16.05 0.89
CA ALA A 226 8.05 16.48 2.12
C ALA A 226 8.07 18.00 2.35
N ASP A 227 9.13 18.71 1.87
CA ASP A 227 9.24 20.17 1.99
C ASP A 227 8.26 20.93 1.08
N GLN A 228 7.71 20.23 0.07
CA GLN A 228 6.71 20.75 -0.87
C GLN A 228 5.38 19.98 -0.77
N PHE A 229 5.04 19.54 0.42
CA PHE A 229 3.90 18.69 0.70
C PHE A 229 2.59 19.20 0.08
N ASN A 230 1.89 18.30 -0.59
CA ASN A 230 0.46 18.38 -0.88
C ASN A 230 -0.21 17.03 -0.59
N PHE A 231 -1.54 16.97 -0.57
CA PHE A 231 -2.25 15.75 -0.18
C PHE A 231 -2.16 14.62 -1.21
N THR A 232 -1.93 14.90 -2.49
CA THR A 232 -1.71 13.87 -3.51
C THR A 232 -0.53 12.94 -3.16
N MET A 233 0.49 13.48 -2.47
CA MET A 233 1.66 12.70 -2.01
C MET A 233 1.32 11.67 -0.92
N VAL A 234 0.13 11.75 -0.32
CA VAL A 234 -0.33 10.84 0.74
C VAL A 234 -1.67 10.18 0.44
N HIS A 235 -2.27 10.45 -0.72
CA HIS A 235 -3.43 9.71 -1.20
C HIS A 235 -2.99 8.35 -1.73
N ILE A 236 -3.28 7.28 -1.01
CA ILE A 236 -2.86 5.93 -1.39
C ILE A 236 -4.02 5.01 -1.71
N PRO A 237 -3.85 4.08 -2.66
CA PRO A 237 -4.78 2.97 -2.82
C PRO A 237 -4.67 2.02 -1.64
N PHE A 238 -5.80 1.46 -1.24
CA PHE A 238 -5.87 0.40 -0.24
C PHE A 238 -7.08 -0.48 -0.51
N TRP A 239 -6.84 -1.79 -0.59
CA TRP A 239 -7.93 -2.77 -0.67
C TRP A 239 -7.56 -4.09 0.00
N ILE A 240 -8.56 -4.86 0.33
CA ILE A 240 -8.44 -6.19 0.92
C ILE A 240 -9.29 -7.17 0.12
N TYR A 241 -8.68 -8.30 -0.23
CA TYR A 241 -9.34 -9.50 -0.68
C TYR A 241 -9.53 -10.46 0.50
N MET A 242 -10.69 -11.10 0.58
CA MET A 242 -10.99 -12.16 1.54
C MET A 242 -11.61 -13.35 0.81
N SER A 243 -11.06 -14.53 1.04
CA SER A 243 -11.63 -15.78 0.49
C SER A 243 -13.01 -16.09 1.08
N GLU A 244 -13.78 -16.94 0.41
CA GLU A 244 -15.04 -17.45 0.94
C GLU A 244 -14.83 -18.19 2.29
N ASP A 245 -13.72 -18.90 2.43
CA ASP A 245 -13.35 -19.57 3.69
C ASP A 245 -13.08 -18.55 4.80
N TYR A 246 -12.41 -17.43 4.51
CA TYR A 246 -12.20 -16.38 5.49
C TYR A 246 -13.54 -15.76 5.95
N HIS A 247 -14.44 -15.44 5.02
CA HIS A 247 -15.80 -14.96 5.33
C HIS A 247 -16.58 -15.94 6.23
N ARG A 248 -16.48 -17.22 5.93
CA ARG A 248 -17.18 -18.26 6.68
C ARG A 248 -16.62 -18.43 8.10
N ILE A 249 -15.30 -18.36 8.26
CA ILE A 249 -14.61 -18.57 9.55
C ILE A 249 -14.63 -17.32 10.41
N ASN A 250 -14.49 -16.14 9.79
CA ASN A 250 -14.37 -14.82 10.44
C ASN A 250 -15.50 -13.85 10.02
N PRO A 251 -16.78 -14.23 10.09
CA PRO A 251 -17.88 -13.45 9.50
C PRO A 251 -18.03 -12.05 10.12
N LYS A 252 -17.65 -11.88 11.38
CA LYS A 252 -17.72 -10.57 12.06
C LYS A 252 -16.64 -9.63 11.54
N THR A 253 -15.41 -10.12 11.37
CA THR A 253 -14.30 -9.34 10.84
C THR A 253 -14.56 -8.98 9.39
N ALA A 254 -15.01 -9.92 8.56
CA ALA A 254 -15.37 -9.69 7.17
C ALA A 254 -16.43 -8.59 7.02
N ALA A 255 -17.53 -8.70 7.77
CA ALA A 255 -18.59 -7.69 7.78
C ALA A 255 -18.09 -6.30 8.25
N MET A 256 -17.14 -6.26 9.19
CA MET A 256 -16.55 -5.00 9.64
C MET A 256 -15.66 -4.39 8.57
N ILE A 257 -14.87 -5.20 7.85
CA ILE A 257 -14.06 -4.75 6.71
C ILE A 257 -14.94 -4.07 5.67
N GLU A 258 -16.01 -4.71 5.24
CA GLU A 258 -16.95 -4.14 4.26
C GLU A 258 -17.59 -2.83 4.76
N ALA A 259 -18.02 -2.80 6.01
CA ALA A 259 -18.66 -1.63 6.61
C ALA A 259 -17.74 -0.41 6.74
N ARG A 260 -16.43 -0.62 6.71
CA ARG A 260 -15.42 0.44 6.91
C ARG A 260 -14.86 1.03 5.61
N ARG A 261 -15.42 0.68 4.45
CA ARG A 261 -14.98 1.18 3.11
C ARG A 261 -14.77 2.68 3.05
N ASN A 262 -15.62 3.46 3.72
CA ASN A 262 -15.58 4.93 3.72
C ASN A 262 -15.02 5.55 5.02
N VAL A 263 -14.46 4.72 5.90
CA VAL A 263 -13.86 5.23 7.13
C VAL A 263 -12.44 5.70 6.84
N PRO A 264 -12.08 6.94 7.21
CA PRO A 264 -10.72 7.43 7.04
C PRO A 264 -9.70 6.61 7.82
N PHE A 265 -8.55 6.37 7.20
CA PHE A 265 -7.49 5.52 7.74
C PHE A 265 -6.11 6.04 7.34
N SER A 266 -5.10 5.78 8.15
CA SER A 266 -3.70 6.05 7.83
C SER A 266 -2.86 4.78 7.98
N ASN A 267 -1.91 4.58 7.06
CA ASN A 267 -1.17 3.34 6.94
C ASN A 267 -0.18 3.06 8.09
N ASP A 268 0.09 3.99 8.98
CA ASP A 268 0.84 3.74 10.21
C ASP A 268 0.07 2.89 11.24
N MET A 269 -1.22 2.65 11.00
CA MET A 269 -2.05 1.74 11.80
C MET A 269 -2.22 0.35 11.14
N LEU A 270 -1.49 0.07 10.06
CA LEU A 270 -1.56 -1.22 9.37
C LEU A 270 -1.08 -2.37 10.25
N TYR A 271 -0.10 -2.15 11.12
CA TYR A 271 0.36 -3.15 12.07
C TYR A 271 -0.81 -3.71 12.90
N ASP A 272 -1.56 -2.84 13.58
CA ASP A 272 -2.70 -3.27 14.41
C ASP A 272 -3.83 -3.88 13.58
N THR A 273 -4.04 -3.36 12.36
CA THR A 273 -5.03 -3.88 11.42
C THR A 273 -4.66 -5.29 10.93
N LEU A 274 -3.41 -5.54 10.59
CA LEU A 274 -2.89 -6.87 10.21
C LEU A 274 -2.99 -7.86 11.37
N MET A 275 -2.62 -7.43 12.59
CA MET A 275 -2.80 -8.23 13.80
C MET A 275 -4.26 -8.70 13.94
N GLY A 276 -5.22 -7.79 13.74
CA GLY A 276 -6.65 -8.11 13.79
C GLY A 276 -7.09 -9.11 12.72
N ILE A 277 -6.62 -8.97 11.47
CA ILE A 277 -6.93 -9.91 10.37
C ILE A 277 -6.36 -11.30 10.65
N MET A 278 -5.13 -11.37 11.18
CA MET A 278 -4.48 -12.63 11.53
C MET A 278 -5.02 -13.25 12.85
N GLY A 279 -5.89 -12.55 13.57
CA GLY A 279 -6.40 -12.99 14.86
C GLY A 279 -5.34 -13.02 15.95
N LEU A 280 -4.35 -12.14 15.88
CA LEU A 280 -3.24 -12.02 16.81
C LEU A 280 -3.46 -10.87 17.80
N THR A 281 -2.85 -11.01 18.98
CA THR A 281 -2.76 -9.98 20.01
C THR A 281 -1.36 -9.95 20.59
N ALA A 282 -0.89 -8.77 21.00
CA ALA A 282 0.41 -8.57 21.65
C ALA A 282 0.29 -7.49 22.73
N VAL A 283 1.36 -7.29 23.49
CA VAL A 283 1.37 -6.32 24.61
C VAL A 283 1.04 -4.89 24.16
N HIS A 284 1.52 -4.51 22.99
CA HIS A 284 1.33 -3.16 22.44
C HIS A 284 0.27 -3.10 21.33
N TYR A 285 -0.49 -4.18 21.11
CA TYR A 285 -1.64 -4.15 20.20
C TYR A 285 -2.69 -3.16 20.70
N ASP A 286 -3.05 -2.20 19.84
CA ASP A 286 -4.06 -1.19 20.12
C ASP A 286 -5.30 -1.39 19.25
N SER A 287 -6.40 -1.87 19.85
CA SER A 287 -7.65 -2.07 19.13
C SER A 287 -8.25 -0.77 18.61
N ALA A 288 -7.91 0.40 19.20
CA ALA A 288 -8.33 1.72 18.71
C ALA A 288 -7.59 2.15 17.43
N CYS A 289 -6.49 1.48 17.08
CA CYS A 289 -5.74 1.64 15.83
C CYS A 289 -6.05 0.54 14.80
N ASN A 290 -6.76 -0.52 15.17
CA ASN A 290 -7.19 -1.56 14.22
C ASN A 290 -8.47 -1.13 13.49
N LEU A 291 -8.36 -0.81 12.19
CA LEU A 291 -9.49 -0.36 11.36
C LEU A 291 -10.72 -1.28 11.46
N PHE A 292 -10.53 -2.59 11.69
CA PHE A 292 -11.61 -3.57 11.74
C PHE A 292 -12.03 -3.97 13.15
N SER A 293 -11.50 -3.29 14.15
CA SER A 293 -11.99 -3.41 15.53
C SER A 293 -13.26 -2.55 15.74
N PRO A 294 -14.22 -3.02 16.55
CA PRO A 294 -15.31 -2.16 17.02
C PRO A 294 -14.82 -0.97 17.84
N ASP A 295 -13.60 -1.05 18.40
CA ASP A 295 -13.00 -0.02 19.24
C ASP A 295 -12.25 1.05 18.42
N PHE A 296 -12.15 0.91 17.09
CA PHE A 296 -11.50 1.89 16.23
C PHE A 296 -12.11 3.28 16.41
N ASP A 297 -11.32 4.25 16.87
CA ASP A 297 -11.79 5.56 17.31
C ASP A 297 -11.28 6.73 16.45
N LYS A 298 -10.50 6.44 15.38
CA LYS A 298 -9.94 7.49 14.52
C LYS A 298 -10.96 7.97 13.48
N ASP A 299 -10.91 9.26 13.22
CA ASP A 299 -11.74 9.91 12.21
C ASP A 299 -11.02 11.13 11.60
N VAL A 300 -11.65 11.84 10.68
CA VAL A 300 -11.06 13.02 10.01
C VAL A 300 -10.57 14.12 10.96
N THR A 301 -11.05 14.14 12.20
CA THR A 301 -10.66 15.15 13.20
C THR A 301 -9.46 14.74 14.03
N THR A 302 -9.14 13.46 14.05
CA THR A 302 -8.05 12.87 14.83
C THR A 302 -6.92 12.33 13.95
N LEU A 303 -7.22 11.94 12.69
CA LEU A 303 -6.22 11.43 11.76
C LEU A 303 -5.23 12.50 11.32
N MET A 304 -3.98 12.08 11.24
CA MET A 304 -2.84 12.91 10.89
C MET A 304 -2.00 12.25 9.81
N THR A 305 -1.20 13.07 9.13
CA THR A 305 -0.09 12.66 8.26
C THR A 305 1.14 13.52 8.58
N MET A 306 2.23 13.33 7.86
CA MET A 306 3.51 14.05 8.07
C MET A 306 3.99 13.96 9.52
N TYR A 307 3.91 12.74 10.10
CA TYR A 307 4.26 12.46 11.50
C TYR A 307 3.55 13.38 12.50
N GLY A 308 2.25 13.57 12.32
CA GLY A 308 1.41 14.36 13.21
C GLY A 308 1.42 15.87 12.91
N ASN A 309 2.13 16.32 11.87
CA ASN A 309 2.22 17.75 11.57
C ASN A 309 1.05 18.27 10.71
N VAL A 310 0.33 17.39 10.01
CA VAL A 310 -0.77 17.77 9.13
C VAL A 310 -2.01 16.95 9.46
N MET A 311 -3.13 17.64 9.70
CA MET A 311 -4.41 16.99 9.95
C MET A 311 -5.10 16.62 8.63
N ILE A 312 -5.59 15.39 8.52
CA ILE A 312 -6.30 14.90 7.33
C ILE A 312 -7.55 15.73 7.00
N ARG A 313 -8.21 16.29 8.00
CA ARG A 313 -9.36 17.20 7.80
C ARG A 313 -9.04 18.43 6.93
N ASN A 314 -7.77 18.73 6.69
CA ASN A 314 -7.35 19.86 5.87
C ASN A 314 -7.27 19.51 4.38
N ASP A 315 -7.39 18.23 4.03
CA ASP A 315 -7.39 17.79 2.64
C ASP A 315 -8.51 18.44 1.82
N ARG A 316 -8.13 19.01 0.70
CA ARG A 316 -9.01 19.66 -0.29
C ARG A 316 -8.75 19.16 -1.72
N GLU A 317 -7.78 18.24 -1.86
CA GLU A 317 -7.22 17.80 -3.14
C GLU A 317 -7.80 16.47 -3.59
N GLN A 318 -8.95 16.09 -3.06
CA GLN A 318 -9.60 14.84 -3.44
C GLN A 318 -10.14 14.89 -4.86
N VAL A 319 -10.01 13.77 -5.57
CA VAL A 319 -10.43 13.59 -6.96
C VAL A 319 -11.32 12.35 -7.11
N GLY A 320 -11.99 12.24 -8.25
CA GLY A 320 -12.77 11.08 -8.62
C GLY A 320 -14.27 11.17 -8.29
N GLU A 321 -14.99 10.09 -8.54
CA GLU A 321 -16.46 10.02 -8.42
C GLU A 321 -16.95 10.17 -6.98
N ASN A 322 -16.12 9.77 -6.02
CA ASN A 322 -16.47 9.83 -4.60
C ASN A 322 -16.23 11.20 -3.95
N LYS A 323 -15.69 12.17 -4.67
CA LYS A 323 -15.35 13.49 -4.10
C LYS A 323 -16.53 14.18 -3.41
N GLU A 324 -17.71 14.18 -4.04
CA GLU A 324 -18.90 14.84 -3.45
C GLU A 324 -19.37 14.13 -2.18
N GLU A 325 -19.30 12.82 -2.13
CA GLU A 325 -19.65 12.02 -0.94
C GLU A 325 -18.67 12.28 0.19
N ILE A 326 -17.38 12.31 -0.14
CA ILE A 326 -16.28 12.64 0.76
C ILE A 326 -16.47 14.04 1.38
N ASP A 327 -16.67 15.04 0.53
CA ASP A 327 -16.92 16.42 0.98
C ASP A 327 -18.16 16.51 1.88
N ARG A 328 -19.19 15.72 1.59
CA ARG A 328 -20.42 15.66 2.40
C ARG A 328 -20.16 15.07 3.79
N LEU A 329 -19.41 13.96 3.87
CA LEU A 329 -19.05 13.31 5.14
C LEU A 329 -18.17 14.21 6.00
N TRP A 330 -17.22 14.90 5.41
CA TRP A 330 -16.31 15.80 6.11
C TRP A 330 -16.97 17.10 6.56
N ASN A 331 -17.90 17.64 5.78
CA ASN A 331 -18.66 18.81 6.16
C ASN A 331 -19.66 18.51 7.28
N ARG A 332 -20.22 17.30 7.37
CA ARG A 332 -21.08 16.89 8.49
C ARG A 332 -20.34 16.95 9.82
N LYS A 333 -19.16 16.36 9.91
CA LYS A 333 -18.36 16.32 11.14
C LYS A 333 -17.78 17.68 11.57
N ARG A 334 -17.79 18.68 10.71
CA ARG A 334 -17.41 20.06 11.06
C ARG A 334 -18.51 20.86 11.71
N MET A 335 -19.74 20.41 11.59
CA MET A 335 -20.93 21.07 12.13
C MET A 335 -21.38 20.47 13.46
N GLU A 336 -20.85 19.31 13.82
CA GLU A 336 -20.98 18.68 15.15
C GLU A 336 -19.78 19.07 16.05
#